data_fac828f6deba6e55f5df813e424bf4aa
#
_entry.id   fac828f6deba6e55f5df813e424bf4aa
#
_cell.length_a   1.000
_cell.length_b   1.000
_cell.length_c   1.000
_cell.angle_alpha   90.00
_cell.angle_beta   90.00
_cell.angle_gamma   90.00
#
_symmetry.space_group_name_H-M   'P 1'
#
loop_
_entity.id
_entity.type
_entity.pdbx_description
1 polymer ?
#
loop_
_entity_poly.entity_id
_entity_poly.type
_entity_poly.pdbx_seq_one_letter_code
_entity_poly.pdbx_strand_id
1 'polypeptide(L)'
;GATYYYTIMDENDESGMLTDADIAKHLTVSIKEKGDKMIDSYSIVKQNRVYKVKVVTKEFYTTEKKSADWTITLKKDKKFTVASAVVTIAQKWVEVKVDGDAYGEVEVIVDNEEVTGKEGASYDNYTDDANCWGILTLNKGVKYAEIFFEESPVWYSVKNVAKSSVNVIFDESVNKTLATTYEDADLYAITFKGAPEFDTKGILHASVDEDMFVYAVEGGKLVEGKFTWNKEAEYYEY
;
A
#
# COMPACT_ATOMS: atom_id res chain seq x y z
N GLY A 1 -5.97 -2.89 -3.62
CA GLY A 1 -7.02 -1.89 -3.74
C GLY A 1 -8.41 -2.44 -3.54
N ALA A 2 -9.33 -1.59 -3.16
CA ALA A 2 -10.74 -1.97 -2.98
C ALA A 2 -11.43 -2.24 -4.33
N THR A 3 -12.45 -3.10 -4.29
CA THR A 3 -13.26 -3.39 -5.48
C THR A 3 -14.72 -3.01 -5.22
N TYR A 4 -15.26 -2.17 -6.11
CA TYR A 4 -16.65 -1.72 -6.07
C TYR A 4 -17.43 -2.32 -7.22
N TYR A 5 -18.70 -2.64 -6.97
CA TYR A 5 -19.61 -3.18 -7.97
C TYR A 5 -20.88 -2.34 -8.03
N TYR A 6 -21.20 -1.84 -9.22
CA TYR A 6 -22.42 -1.07 -9.49
C TYR A 6 -23.29 -1.88 -10.44
N THR A 7 -24.47 -2.26 -9.99
CA THR A 7 -25.42 -3.02 -10.80
C THR A 7 -25.93 -2.17 -11.98
N ILE A 8 -25.92 -2.76 -13.17
CA ILE A 8 -26.53 -2.13 -14.36
C ILE A 8 -28.01 -2.48 -14.32
N MET A 9 -28.85 -1.44 -14.34
CA MET A 9 -30.30 -1.58 -14.35
C MET A 9 -30.82 -1.75 -15.77
N ASP A 10 -31.87 -2.55 -15.92
CA ASP A 10 -32.63 -2.70 -17.16
C ASP A 10 -34.13 -2.72 -16.82
N GLU A 11 -34.85 -1.68 -17.20
CA GLU A 11 -36.28 -1.53 -16.92
C GLU A 11 -37.15 -2.55 -17.68
N ASN A 12 -36.60 -3.19 -18.70
CA ASN A 12 -37.32 -4.19 -19.49
C ASN A 12 -37.11 -5.63 -18.96
N ASP A 13 -36.21 -5.83 -18.01
CA ASP A 13 -36.00 -7.10 -17.33
C ASP A 13 -36.92 -7.21 -16.12
N GLU A 14 -37.59 -8.36 -15.90
CA GLU A 14 -38.47 -8.59 -14.76
C GLU A 14 -37.76 -8.38 -13.40
N SER A 15 -36.46 -8.61 -13.34
CA SER A 15 -35.63 -8.37 -12.15
C SER A 15 -35.27 -6.90 -11.96
N GLY A 16 -35.49 -6.04 -12.95
CA GLY A 16 -35.03 -4.65 -13.01
C GLY A 16 -33.51 -4.52 -13.18
N MET A 17 -32.79 -5.61 -13.41
CA MET A 17 -31.33 -5.63 -13.54
C MET A 17 -30.94 -6.22 -14.90
N LEU A 18 -29.84 -5.77 -15.47
CA LEU A 18 -29.36 -6.28 -16.75
C LEU A 18 -28.85 -7.71 -16.61
N THR A 19 -29.57 -8.67 -17.19
CA THR A 19 -29.21 -10.10 -17.25
C THR A 19 -28.92 -10.58 -18.66
N ASP A 20 -29.40 -9.86 -19.67
CA ASP A 20 -29.29 -10.19 -21.09
C ASP A 20 -27.86 -9.96 -21.62
N ALA A 21 -27.26 -11.05 -22.12
CA ALA A 21 -25.91 -11.02 -22.70
C ALA A 21 -25.86 -10.30 -24.03
N ASP A 22 -26.97 -10.34 -24.82
CA ASP A 22 -27.02 -9.69 -26.12
C ASP A 22 -27.12 -8.18 -26.00
N ILE A 23 -27.72 -7.67 -24.94
CA ILE A 23 -27.68 -6.24 -24.60
C ILE A 23 -26.30 -5.88 -24.07
N ALA A 24 -25.78 -6.63 -23.10
CA ALA A 24 -24.52 -6.33 -22.42
C ALA A 24 -23.31 -6.24 -23.35
N LYS A 25 -23.23 -7.08 -24.41
CA LYS A 25 -22.11 -7.07 -25.37
C LYS A 25 -21.98 -5.76 -26.16
N HIS A 26 -23.05 -4.97 -26.25
CA HIS A 26 -23.08 -3.67 -26.91
C HIS A 26 -22.79 -2.51 -25.96
N LEU A 27 -22.65 -2.79 -24.65
CA LEU A 27 -22.35 -1.75 -23.66
C LEU A 27 -20.85 -1.58 -23.48
N THR A 28 -20.47 -0.33 -23.31
CA THR A 28 -19.14 0.07 -22.84
C THR A 28 -19.29 1.00 -21.64
N VAL A 29 -18.31 0.96 -20.75
CA VAL A 29 -18.26 1.86 -19.61
C VAL A 29 -17.09 2.82 -19.75
N SER A 30 -17.30 4.06 -19.35
CA SER A 30 -16.23 5.04 -19.14
C SER A 30 -16.44 5.71 -17.80
N ILE A 31 -15.34 6.00 -17.08
CA ILE A 31 -15.40 6.68 -15.79
C ILE A 31 -14.53 7.93 -15.87
N LYS A 32 -15.14 9.06 -15.54
CA LYS A 32 -14.42 10.32 -15.34
C LYS A 32 -14.24 10.52 -13.84
N GLU A 33 -13.01 10.68 -13.42
CA GLU A 33 -12.63 10.85 -12.03
C GLU A 33 -12.29 12.30 -11.73
N LYS A 34 -12.87 12.85 -10.66
CA LYS A 34 -12.60 14.19 -10.13
C LYS A 34 -12.17 14.07 -8.67
N GLY A 35 -11.04 14.65 -8.29
CA GLY A 35 -10.41 14.51 -6.99
C GLY A 35 -9.14 13.68 -7.08
N ASP A 36 -8.89 12.84 -6.07
CA ASP A 36 -7.74 11.93 -6.07
C ASP A 36 -7.84 10.91 -7.21
N LYS A 37 -6.70 10.51 -7.76
CA LYS A 37 -6.62 9.52 -8.83
C LYS A 37 -6.62 8.11 -8.26
N MET A 38 -7.79 7.62 -7.88
CA MET A 38 -7.99 6.37 -7.16
C MET A 38 -8.18 5.15 -8.07
N ILE A 39 -8.67 5.31 -9.29
CA ILE A 39 -8.99 4.19 -10.17
C ILE A 39 -7.73 3.53 -10.72
N ASP A 40 -7.63 2.23 -10.54
CA ASP A 40 -6.67 1.35 -11.20
C ASP A 40 -7.27 0.81 -12.51
N SER A 41 -8.42 0.15 -12.41
CA SER A 41 -9.09 -0.44 -13.56
C SER A 41 -10.61 -0.46 -13.40
N TYR A 42 -11.32 -0.57 -14.53
CA TYR A 42 -12.76 -0.78 -14.54
C TYR A 42 -13.21 -1.56 -15.76
N SER A 43 -14.30 -2.30 -15.61
CA SER A 43 -14.89 -3.11 -16.67
C SER A 43 -16.36 -3.44 -16.39
N ILE A 44 -17.06 -3.92 -17.42
CA ILE A 44 -18.36 -4.56 -17.23
C ILE A 44 -18.09 -6.06 -17.00
N VAL A 45 -18.65 -6.61 -15.92
CA VAL A 45 -18.50 -8.01 -15.54
C VAL A 45 -19.86 -8.64 -15.29
N LYS A 46 -19.97 -9.96 -15.46
CA LYS A 46 -21.15 -10.74 -15.06
C LYS A 46 -20.88 -11.40 -13.72
N GLN A 47 -21.70 -11.10 -12.73
CA GLN A 47 -21.61 -11.70 -11.39
C GLN A 47 -23.01 -12.09 -10.93
N ASN A 48 -23.19 -13.36 -10.53
CA ASN A 48 -24.49 -13.89 -10.10
C ASN A 48 -25.60 -13.66 -11.14
N ARG A 49 -25.30 -13.90 -12.42
CA ARG A 49 -26.19 -13.71 -13.57
C ARG A 49 -26.52 -12.24 -13.93
N VAL A 50 -26.08 -11.27 -13.14
CA VAL A 50 -26.34 -9.85 -13.36
C VAL A 50 -25.08 -9.15 -13.87
N TYR A 51 -25.21 -8.23 -14.81
CA TYR A 51 -24.12 -7.39 -15.29
C TYR A 51 -23.91 -6.20 -14.37
N LYS A 52 -22.65 -5.95 -14.05
CA LYS A 52 -22.22 -4.87 -13.14
C LYS A 52 -21.02 -4.14 -13.71
N VAL A 53 -20.89 -2.86 -13.38
CA VAL A 53 -19.62 -2.15 -13.52
C VAL A 53 -18.76 -2.50 -12.32
N LYS A 54 -17.63 -3.12 -12.57
CA LYS A 54 -16.57 -3.38 -11.59
C LYS A 54 -15.56 -2.26 -11.66
N VAL A 55 -15.22 -1.65 -10.54
CA VAL A 55 -14.16 -0.65 -10.42
C VAL A 55 -13.18 -1.11 -9.36
N VAL A 56 -11.90 -1.13 -9.70
CA VAL A 56 -10.81 -1.47 -8.79
C VAL A 56 -10.01 -0.21 -8.51
N THR A 57 -9.75 0.07 -7.25
CA THR A 57 -8.88 1.18 -6.87
C THR A 57 -7.42 0.74 -6.79
N LYS A 58 -6.52 1.70 -6.95
CA LYS A 58 -5.09 1.53 -6.69
C LYS A 58 -4.87 1.19 -5.22
N GLU A 59 -3.73 0.61 -4.94
CA GLU A 59 -3.21 0.53 -3.59
C GLU A 59 -2.51 1.84 -3.24
N PHE A 60 -2.84 2.40 -2.08
CA PHE A 60 -2.18 3.59 -1.57
C PHE A 60 -1.62 3.29 -0.18
N TYR A 61 -0.34 3.46 -0.03
CA TYR A 61 0.37 3.30 1.23
C TYR A 61 0.57 4.68 1.86
N THR A 62 -0.53 5.26 2.35
CA THR A 62 -0.57 6.63 2.87
C THR A 62 -1.39 6.72 4.14
N THR A 63 -1.12 7.72 4.96
CA THR A 63 -1.92 8.09 6.15
C THR A 63 -3.03 9.08 5.82
N GLU A 64 -3.08 9.60 4.59
CA GLU A 64 -4.05 10.58 4.17
C GLU A 64 -5.33 9.95 3.63
N LYS A 65 -6.46 10.56 3.97
CA LYS A 65 -7.75 10.20 3.38
C LYS A 65 -7.74 10.53 1.89
N LYS A 66 -8.09 9.54 1.06
CA LYS A 66 -8.30 9.71 -0.39
C LYS A 66 -9.78 9.81 -0.70
N SER A 67 -10.14 10.71 -1.61
CA SER A 67 -11.53 10.86 -2.05
C SER A 67 -11.62 11.29 -3.51
N ALA A 68 -12.63 10.77 -4.19
CA ALA A 68 -12.93 11.14 -5.57
C ALA A 68 -14.43 11.04 -5.87
N ASP A 69 -14.90 11.87 -6.81
CA ASP A 69 -16.18 11.69 -7.46
C ASP A 69 -15.99 10.96 -8.78
N TRP A 70 -16.68 9.86 -8.96
CA TRP A 70 -16.67 9.09 -10.19
C TRP A 70 -17.95 9.31 -10.96
N THR A 71 -17.83 9.89 -12.16
CA THR A 71 -18.94 9.92 -13.12
C THR A 71 -18.84 8.68 -14.00
N ILE A 72 -19.66 7.68 -13.70
CA ILE A 72 -19.75 6.41 -14.41
C ILE A 72 -20.74 6.58 -15.55
N THR A 73 -20.31 6.36 -16.79
CA THR A 73 -21.14 6.50 -17.98
C THR A 73 -21.16 5.20 -18.78
N LEU A 74 -22.34 4.69 -19.03
CA LEU A 74 -22.57 3.56 -19.93
C LEU A 74 -22.95 4.07 -21.33
N LYS A 75 -22.34 3.49 -22.36
CA LYS A 75 -22.62 3.80 -23.76
C LYS A 75 -22.98 2.55 -24.54
N LYS A 76 -23.98 2.64 -25.39
CA LYS A 76 -24.29 1.64 -26.40
C LYS A 76 -23.47 1.88 -27.65
N ASP A 77 -22.88 0.85 -28.20
CA ASP A 77 -22.08 0.86 -29.44
C ASP A 77 -21.00 1.96 -29.42
N LYS A 78 -20.42 2.26 -28.23
CA LYS A 78 -19.43 3.32 -27.98
C LYS A 78 -19.87 4.77 -28.31
N LYS A 79 -21.12 4.96 -28.73
CA LYS A 79 -21.61 6.27 -29.22
C LYS A 79 -22.71 6.86 -28.35
N PHE A 80 -23.72 6.08 -28.01
CA PHE A 80 -24.91 6.59 -27.34
C PHE A 80 -24.85 6.40 -25.86
N THR A 81 -24.87 7.48 -25.07
CA THR A 81 -25.00 7.41 -23.62
C THR A 81 -26.37 6.85 -23.25
N VAL A 82 -26.42 5.73 -22.54
CA VAL A 82 -27.66 5.08 -22.08
C VAL A 82 -27.90 5.29 -20.60
N ALA A 83 -26.83 5.48 -19.80
CA ALA A 83 -26.94 5.81 -18.39
C ALA A 83 -25.71 6.58 -17.92
N SER A 84 -25.88 7.40 -16.89
CA SER A 84 -24.78 8.06 -16.19
C SER A 84 -25.16 8.26 -14.73
N ALA A 85 -24.19 8.00 -13.84
CA ALA A 85 -24.34 8.21 -12.42
C ALA A 85 -23.06 8.81 -11.83
N VAL A 86 -23.22 9.62 -10.78
CA VAL A 86 -22.09 10.14 -10.00
C VAL A 86 -22.09 9.45 -8.65
N VAL A 87 -20.93 8.90 -8.27
CA VAL A 87 -20.71 8.29 -6.96
C VAL A 87 -19.51 8.94 -6.30
N THR A 88 -19.63 9.28 -5.03
CA THR A 88 -18.55 9.81 -4.22
C THR A 88 -17.92 8.69 -3.42
N ILE A 89 -16.62 8.49 -3.57
CA ILE A 89 -15.82 7.52 -2.86
C ILE A 89 -14.88 8.26 -1.92
N ALA A 90 -14.86 7.85 -0.67
CA ALA A 90 -13.94 8.38 0.33
C ALA A 90 -13.39 7.22 1.16
N GLN A 91 -12.07 7.14 1.24
CA GLN A 91 -11.34 6.12 2.00
C GLN A 91 -10.34 6.81 2.90
N LYS A 92 -10.30 6.43 4.18
CA LYS A 92 -9.32 6.97 5.14
C LYS A 92 -7.91 6.49 4.80
N TRP A 93 -7.82 5.20 4.42
CA TRP A 93 -6.66 4.57 3.79
C TRP A 93 -7.19 3.68 2.68
N VAL A 94 -6.38 3.38 1.72
CA VAL A 94 -6.78 2.39 0.73
C VAL A 94 -6.50 1.02 1.30
N GLU A 95 -7.53 0.19 1.32
CA GLU A 95 -7.44 -1.19 1.73
C GLU A 95 -6.37 -1.90 0.93
N VAL A 96 -5.34 -2.35 1.60
CA VAL A 96 -4.35 -3.25 1.03
C VAL A 96 -4.85 -4.65 1.31
N LYS A 97 -5.18 -5.40 0.27
CA LYS A 97 -5.41 -6.84 0.42
C LYS A 97 -4.07 -7.51 0.65
N VAL A 98 -3.94 -8.02 1.85
CA VAL A 98 -2.84 -8.89 2.21
C VAL A 98 -3.27 -10.31 1.94
N ASP A 99 -2.54 -11.01 1.08
CA ASP A 99 -2.59 -12.45 1.03
C ASP A 99 -1.58 -12.99 2.06
N GLY A 100 -2.10 -13.44 3.22
CA GLY A 100 -1.31 -14.17 4.22
C GLY A 100 -0.13 -13.39 4.80
N ASP A 101 0.92 -14.07 5.13
CA ASP A 101 2.12 -13.65 5.86
C ASP A 101 2.98 -12.53 5.22
N ALA A 102 2.44 -11.70 4.37
CA ALA A 102 3.18 -10.69 3.61
C ALA A 102 3.52 -9.42 4.41
N TYR A 103 3.20 -9.37 5.69
CA TYR A 103 3.56 -8.24 6.57
C TYR A 103 4.25 -8.77 7.81
N GLY A 104 5.51 -8.43 7.96
CA GLY A 104 6.22 -8.64 9.19
C GLY A 104 5.64 -7.78 10.31
N GLU A 105 5.75 -8.23 11.52
CA GLU A 105 5.48 -7.45 12.70
C GLU A 105 6.53 -6.35 12.85
N VAL A 106 6.13 -5.24 13.44
CA VAL A 106 7.03 -4.13 13.75
C VAL A 106 7.09 -3.98 15.26
N GLU A 107 8.28 -4.13 15.79
CA GLU A 107 8.60 -3.83 17.18
C GLU A 107 9.09 -2.38 17.29
N VAL A 108 8.61 -1.66 18.28
CA VAL A 108 9.00 -0.27 18.50
C VAL A 108 9.52 -0.10 19.92
N ILE A 109 10.76 0.39 20.04
CA ILE A 109 11.37 0.78 21.29
C ILE A 109 11.39 2.31 21.37
N VAL A 110 10.82 2.88 22.43
CA VAL A 110 10.77 4.32 22.66
C VAL A 110 11.46 4.65 23.96
N ASP A 111 12.41 5.61 23.91
CA ASP A 111 13.19 6.08 25.08
C ASP A 111 13.80 4.94 25.91
N ASN A 112 14.27 3.86 25.26
CA ASN A 112 14.82 2.61 25.80
C ASN A 112 13.81 1.70 26.52
N GLU A 113 12.53 1.89 26.33
CA GLU A 113 11.47 0.99 26.79
C GLU A 113 10.74 0.40 25.59
N GLU A 114 10.52 -0.91 25.61
CA GLU A 114 9.67 -1.58 24.62
C GLU A 114 8.24 -1.10 24.80
N VAL A 115 7.67 -0.50 23.75
CA VAL A 115 6.31 0.02 23.75
C VAL A 115 5.45 -0.80 22.81
N THR A 116 4.80 -1.79 23.34
CA THR A 116 3.67 -2.44 22.69
C THR A 116 2.42 -1.59 22.84
N GLY A 117 2.27 -0.60 21.98
CA GLY A 117 0.98 -0.02 21.66
C GLY A 117 0.37 1.02 22.59
N LYS A 118 1.02 1.60 23.64
CA LYS A 118 0.27 2.50 24.54
C LYS A 118 0.87 3.82 24.97
N GLU A 119 2.16 3.99 25.14
CA GLU A 119 2.71 5.27 25.61
C GLU A 119 3.88 5.72 24.74
N GLY A 120 3.69 6.79 23.95
CA GLY A 120 4.71 7.36 23.09
C GLY A 120 4.66 6.87 21.64
N ALA A 121 4.32 5.61 21.38
CA ALA A 121 4.03 5.11 20.05
C ALA A 121 2.68 4.38 20.04
N SER A 122 1.89 4.55 19.01
CA SER A 122 0.78 3.66 18.70
C SER A 122 1.05 3.02 17.35
N TYR A 123 0.93 1.73 17.30
CA TYR A 123 1.07 0.94 16.11
C TYR A 123 -0.26 0.25 15.82
N ASP A 124 -0.94 0.69 14.78
CA ASP A 124 -2.15 0.06 14.30
C ASP A 124 -1.79 -0.97 13.23
N ASN A 125 -1.32 -2.12 13.70
CA ASN A 125 -1.21 -3.31 12.91
C ASN A 125 -2.34 -4.24 13.32
N TYR A 126 -3.08 -4.81 12.43
CA TYR A 126 -4.08 -5.83 12.74
C TYR A 126 -5.24 -5.41 13.67
N THR A 127 -5.68 -4.19 13.64
CA THR A 127 -6.99 -3.91 14.21
C THR A 127 -8.06 -4.46 13.26
N ASP A 128 -9.25 -4.74 13.79
CA ASP A 128 -10.42 -5.13 12.98
C ASP A 128 -10.83 -4.06 11.94
N ASP A 129 -10.16 -2.93 11.94
CA ASP A 129 -10.27 -1.89 10.93
C ASP A 129 -9.27 -2.18 9.80
N ALA A 130 -9.72 -2.95 8.81
CA ALA A 130 -8.98 -3.38 7.62
C ALA A 130 -8.33 -2.24 6.81
N ASN A 131 -8.55 -0.99 7.20
CA ASN A 131 -8.09 0.21 6.53
C ASN A 131 -6.88 0.89 7.22
N CYS A 132 -6.35 0.35 8.31
CA CYS A 132 -5.34 1.01 9.15
C CYS A 132 -4.01 0.25 9.23
N TRP A 133 -3.73 -0.60 8.29
CA TRP A 133 -2.58 -1.49 8.30
C TRP A 133 -1.25 -0.77 8.14
N GLY A 134 -0.29 -1.14 8.99
CA GLY A 134 1.06 -0.65 8.92
C GLY A 134 1.24 0.84 9.22
N ILE A 135 0.30 1.45 9.92
CA ILE A 135 0.42 2.84 10.35
C ILE A 135 1.07 2.90 11.73
N LEU A 136 2.29 3.43 11.76
CA LEU A 136 2.99 3.77 12.98
C LEU A 136 2.77 5.26 13.28
N THR A 137 2.36 5.57 14.52
CA THR A 137 2.29 6.95 14.99
C THR A 137 3.22 7.11 16.20
N LEU A 138 4.25 7.94 16.06
CA LEU A 138 5.08 8.37 17.17
C LEU A 138 4.52 9.67 17.74
N ASN A 139 4.29 9.71 19.04
CA ASN A 139 3.71 10.87 19.70
C ASN A 139 4.73 11.99 19.87
N LYS A 140 4.22 13.22 19.98
CA LYS A 140 5.05 14.40 20.27
C LYS A 140 5.81 14.20 21.60
N GLY A 141 7.11 14.48 21.56
CA GLY A 141 7.96 14.42 22.74
C GLY A 141 8.75 13.13 22.87
N VAL A 142 8.59 12.18 21.97
CA VAL A 142 9.48 11.02 21.84
C VAL A 142 10.89 11.54 21.56
N LYS A 143 11.82 11.23 22.46
CA LYS A 143 13.22 11.64 22.33
C LYS A 143 14.02 10.72 21.45
N TYR A 144 13.69 9.45 21.48
CA TYR A 144 14.34 8.40 20.70
C TYR A 144 13.37 7.26 20.42
N ALA A 145 13.35 6.75 19.21
CA ALA A 145 12.64 5.52 18.88
C ALA A 145 13.48 4.66 17.95
N GLU A 146 13.42 3.36 18.14
CA GLU A 146 13.91 2.34 17.21
C GLU A 146 12.73 1.52 16.71
N ILE A 147 12.71 1.28 15.41
CA ILE A 147 11.65 0.56 14.72
C ILE A 147 12.29 -0.63 14.03
N PHE A 148 12.04 -1.81 14.58
CA PHE A 148 12.53 -3.08 14.07
C PHE A 148 11.45 -3.70 13.16
N PHE A 149 11.88 -4.26 12.07
CA PHE A 149 11.01 -4.98 11.13
C PHE A 149 11.27 -6.48 11.35
N GLU A 150 10.27 -7.19 11.86
CA GLU A 150 10.40 -8.58 12.27
C GLU A 150 11.04 -9.45 11.18
N GLU A 151 11.92 -10.36 11.61
CA GLU A 151 12.74 -11.24 10.76
C GLU A 151 13.72 -10.52 9.82
N SER A 152 13.67 -9.19 9.74
CA SER A 152 14.59 -8.41 8.92
C SER A 152 15.84 -7.99 9.72
N PRO A 153 17.03 -8.03 9.12
CA PRO A 153 18.23 -7.46 9.74
C PRO A 153 18.24 -5.93 9.75
N VAL A 154 17.16 -5.30 9.27
CA VAL A 154 17.07 -3.85 9.10
C VAL A 154 16.19 -3.23 10.18
N TRP A 155 16.64 -2.11 10.76
CA TRP A 155 15.82 -1.27 11.63
C TRP A 155 16.08 0.21 11.40
N TYR A 156 15.19 1.04 11.88
CA TYR A 156 15.27 2.49 11.73
C TYR A 156 15.27 3.18 13.08
N SER A 157 16.17 4.14 13.29
CA SER A 157 16.19 4.95 14.50
C SER A 157 15.90 6.42 14.20
N VAL A 158 15.16 7.08 15.08
CA VAL A 158 14.80 8.50 14.96
C VAL A 158 14.83 9.20 16.31
N LYS A 159 15.24 10.48 16.32
CA LYS A 159 15.34 11.30 17.53
C LYS A 159 14.46 12.54 17.44
N ASN A 160 13.98 13.00 18.61
CA ASN A 160 13.25 14.26 18.77
C ASN A 160 12.05 14.41 17.85
N VAL A 161 11.21 13.40 17.83
CA VAL A 161 10.02 13.37 16.99
C VAL A 161 9.00 14.42 17.43
N ALA A 162 8.53 15.27 16.52
CA ALA A 162 7.49 16.24 16.82
C ALA A 162 6.12 15.56 16.97
N LYS A 163 5.68 14.87 15.99
CA LYS A 163 4.60 13.87 15.88
C LYS A 163 4.58 13.41 14.44
N SER A 164 4.74 12.13 14.20
CA SER A 164 4.69 11.58 12.86
C SER A 164 3.79 10.37 12.79
N SER A 165 3.01 10.28 11.72
CA SER A 165 2.30 9.07 11.31
C SER A 165 2.81 8.67 9.94
N VAL A 166 3.33 7.45 9.83
CA VAL A 166 3.91 6.91 8.61
C VAL A 166 3.35 5.54 8.31
N ASN A 167 3.31 5.19 7.04
CA ASN A 167 2.99 3.83 6.63
C ASN A 167 4.31 3.05 6.53
N VAL A 168 4.48 2.04 7.38
CA VAL A 168 5.70 1.23 7.50
C VAL A 168 5.54 -0.17 6.91
N ILE A 169 4.56 -0.38 6.05
CA ILE A 169 4.38 -1.66 5.37
C ILE A 169 5.61 -1.95 4.51
N PHE A 170 6.15 -3.13 4.68
CA PHE A 170 7.32 -3.59 3.94
C PHE A 170 7.08 -4.96 3.30
N ASP A 171 7.97 -5.35 2.40
CA ASP A 171 7.95 -6.61 1.66
C ASP A 171 9.40 -7.08 1.51
N GLU A 172 9.65 -8.32 1.82
CA GLU A 172 10.98 -8.95 1.79
C GLU A 172 11.23 -9.72 0.48
N SER A 173 10.30 -9.66 -0.46
CA SER A 173 10.45 -10.34 -1.74
C SER A 173 11.57 -9.71 -2.60
N VAL A 174 12.48 -10.55 -3.08
CA VAL A 174 13.51 -10.12 -4.01
C VAL A 174 12.90 -9.85 -5.39
N ASN A 175 13.23 -8.70 -5.96
CA ASN A 175 12.82 -8.36 -7.32
C ASN A 175 13.33 -9.39 -8.33
N LYS A 176 12.47 -9.88 -9.24
CA LYS A 176 12.80 -10.90 -10.24
C LYS A 176 14.01 -10.55 -11.10
N THR A 177 14.18 -9.27 -11.46
CA THR A 177 15.31 -8.81 -12.25
C THR A 177 16.61 -8.97 -11.47
N LEU A 178 16.63 -8.61 -10.20
CA LEU A 178 17.78 -8.80 -9.32
C LEU A 178 18.07 -10.29 -9.11
N ALA A 179 17.07 -11.10 -8.81
CA ALA A 179 17.22 -12.54 -8.64
C ALA A 179 17.79 -13.22 -9.89
N THR A 180 17.40 -12.77 -11.09
CA THR A 180 17.95 -13.30 -12.34
C THR A 180 19.37 -12.77 -12.63
N THR A 181 19.66 -11.52 -12.27
CA THR A 181 20.97 -10.90 -12.52
C THR A 181 22.06 -11.48 -11.61
N TYR A 182 21.68 -11.85 -10.41
CA TYR A 182 22.56 -12.35 -9.34
C TYR A 182 22.13 -13.75 -8.90
N GLU A 183 21.93 -14.66 -9.86
CA GLU A 183 21.40 -16.03 -9.64
C GLU A 183 22.28 -16.91 -8.73
N ASP A 184 23.57 -16.60 -8.66
CA ASP A 184 24.56 -17.31 -7.83
C ASP A 184 24.73 -16.69 -6.42
N ALA A 185 23.97 -15.65 -6.07
CA ALA A 185 24.07 -14.97 -4.79
C ALA A 185 22.81 -15.19 -3.93
N ASP A 186 23.02 -15.36 -2.64
CA ASP A 186 21.95 -15.33 -1.65
C ASP A 186 21.53 -13.87 -1.46
N LEU A 187 20.30 -13.54 -1.87
CA LEU A 187 19.76 -12.19 -1.82
C LEU A 187 18.67 -12.09 -0.78
N TYR A 188 18.83 -11.12 0.11
CA TYR A 188 17.78 -10.65 1.02
C TYR A 188 17.36 -9.25 0.59
N ALA A 189 16.08 -8.94 0.68
CA ALA A 189 15.57 -7.63 0.31
C ALA A 189 14.53 -7.13 1.31
N ILE A 190 14.50 -5.82 1.51
CA ILE A 190 13.40 -5.14 2.17
C ILE A 190 12.97 -3.95 1.32
N THR A 191 11.68 -3.84 1.07
CA THR A 191 11.09 -2.75 0.28
C THR A 191 9.93 -2.13 1.04
N PHE A 192 10.03 -0.84 1.34
CA PHE A 192 8.94 -0.09 1.97
C PHE A 192 7.95 0.36 0.91
N LYS A 193 6.71 -0.08 1.02
CA LYS A 193 5.66 0.19 0.01
C LYS A 193 5.23 1.64 -0.04
N GLY A 194 5.17 2.31 1.11
CA GLY A 194 4.67 3.67 1.25
C GLY A 194 5.74 4.75 1.23
N ALA A 195 7.01 4.40 1.05
CA ALA A 195 8.14 5.32 1.20
C ALA A 195 7.99 6.17 2.48
N PRO A 196 8.02 5.56 3.68
CA PRO A 196 7.71 6.23 4.93
C PRO A 196 8.68 7.39 5.19
N GLU A 197 8.12 8.56 5.49
CA GLU A 197 8.89 9.75 5.86
C GLU A 197 8.45 10.22 7.24
N PHE A 198 9.42 10.37 8.13
CA PHE A 198 9.22 11.00 9.42
C PHE A 198 9.48 12.51 9.32
N ASP A 199 8.88 13.29 10.22
CA ASP A 199 9.11 14.73 10.33
C ASP A 199 10.53 15.10 10.81
N THR A 200 11.28 14.11 11.27
CA THR A 200 12.68 14.22 11.70
C THR A 200 13.50 13.17 10.96
N LYS A 201 14.70 13.55 10.53
CA LYS A 201 15.64 12.60 9.91
C LYS A 201 16.05 11.53 10.91
N GLY A 202 16.04 10.29 10.47
CA GLY A 202 16.53 9.13 11.21
C GLY A 202 17.68 8.46 10.47
N ILE A 203 18.07 7.30 10.97
CA ILE A 203 19.13 6.47 10.42
C ILE A 203 18.53 5.08 10.16
N LEU A 204 18.72 4.58 8.96
CA LEU A 204 18.41 3.19 8.61
C LEU A 204 19.66 2.36 8.88
N HIS A 205 19.49 1.32 9.67
CA HIS A 205 20.56 0.40 10.06
C HIS A 205 20.35 -0.96 9.41
N ALA A 206 21.43 -1.67 9.15
CA ALA A 206 21.38 -3.05 8.69
C ALA A 206 22.50 -3.86 9.37
N SER A 207 22.11 -4.86 10.16
CA SER A 207 23.03 -5.84 10.78
C SER A 207 23.09 -7.07 9.90
N VAL A 208 24.24 -7.34 9.32
CA VAL A 208 24.47 -8.45 8.41
C VAL A 208 25.81 -9.12 8.75
N ASP A 209 25.99 -10.36 8.34
CA ASP A 209 27.23 -11.09 8.56
C ASP A 209 28.43 -10.44 7.83
N GLU A 210 29.64 -10.71 8.29
CA GLU A 210 30.87 -10.08 7.78
C GLU A 210 31.12 -10.29 6.27
N ASP A 211 30.54 -11.31 5.68
CA ASP A 211 30.64 -11.67 4.27
C ASP A 211 29.50 -11.12 3.40
N MET A 212 28.54 -10.42 4.03
CA MET A 212 27.42 -9.78 3.34
C MET A 212 27.69 -8.30 3.06
N PHE A 213 27.05 -7.80 2.00
CA PHE A 213 27.12 -6.40 1.60
C PHE A 213 25.70 -5.80 1.49
N VAL A 214 25.56 -4.56 1.92
CA VAL A 214 24.29 -3.84 1.88
C VAL A 214 24.29 -2.83 0.72
N TYR A 215 23.26 -2.91 -0.10
CA TYR A 215 23.06 -2.03 -1.26
C TYR A 215 21.70 -1.37 -1.22
N ALA A 216 21.61 -0.12 -1.67
CA ALA A 216 20.33 0.46 -2.03
C ALA A 216 19.89 -0.08 -3.40
N VAL A 217 18.57 -0.16 -3.63
CA VAL A 217 18.02 -0.54 -4.93
C VAL A 217 17.34 0.68 -5.55
N GLU A 218 17.87 1.18 -6.64
CA GLU A 218 17.31 2.30 -7.39
C GLU A 218 17.05 1.88 -8.84
N GLY A 219 15.80 2.02 -9.28
CA GLY A 219 15.41 1.63 -10.64
C GLY A 219 15.67 0.15 -10.96
N GLY A 220 15.60 -0.75 -9.97
CA GLY A 220 15.85 -2.19 -10.13
C GLY A 220 17.33 -2.57 -10.23
N LYS A 221 18.26 -1.69 -9.85
CA LYS A 221 19.70 -1.93 -9.83
C LYS A 221 20.27 -1.72 -8.44
N LEU A 222 21.31 -2.48 -8.11
CA LEU A 222 22.08 -2.27 -6.90
C LEU A 222 22.91 -0.98 -7.02
N VAL A 223 22.87 -0.15 -5.98
CA VAL A 223 23.63 1.10 -5.91
C VAL A 223 24.58 1.02 -4.71
N GLU A 224 25.87 1.09 -4.98
CA GLU A 224 26.91 1.09 -3.97
C GLU A 224 27.05 2.45 -3.26
N GLY A 225 27.70 2.43 -2.08
CA GLY A 225 28.14 3.61 -1.37
C GLY A 225 27.01 4.41 -0.69
N LYS A 226 25.82 3.89 -0.65
CA LYS A 226 24.70 4.51 0.09
C LYS A 226 24.76 4.18 1.58
N PHE A 227 25.21 2.99 1.92
CA PHE A 227 25.40 2.55 3.29
C PHE A 227 26.87 2.66 3.71
N THR A 228 27.10 3.12 4.92
CA THR A 228 28.41 3.24 5.53
C THR A 228 28.57 2.25 6.67
N TRP A 229 29.67 1.49 6.68
CA TRP A 229 29.97 0.56 7.75
C TRP A 229 30.40 1.30 9.02
N ASN A 230 29.68 1.07 10.11
CA ASN A 230 30.04 1.56 11.44
C ASN A 230 30.85 0.48 12.18
N LYS A 231 32.17 0.71 12.33
CA LYS A 231 33.09 -0.27 12.94
C LYS A 231 32.88 -0.48 14.44
N GLU A 232 32.34 0.51 15.14
CA GLU A 232 32.14 0.42 16.59
C GLU A 232 30.85 -0.34 16.92
N ALA A 233 29.86 -0.22 16.07
CA ALA A 233 28.55 -0.82 16.25
C ALA A 233 28.35 -2.13 15.45
N GLU A 234 29.27 -2.43 14.53
CA GLU A 234 29.26 -3.61 13.68
C GLU A 234 27.97 -3.76 12.82
N TYR A 235 27.52 -2.62 12.21
CA TYR A 235 26.41 -2.60 11.27
C TYR A 235 26.57 -1.49 10.21
N TYR A 236 25.77 -1.58 9.14
CA TYR A 236 25.69 -0.53 8.11
C TYR A 236 24.66 0.53 8.48
N GLU A 237 24.94 1.80 8.09
CA GLU A 237 24.07 2.97 8.29
C GLU A 237 23.84 3.73 6.98
N TYR A 238 22.58 4.21 6.79
CA TYR A 238 22.14 5.08 5.68
C TYR A 238 21.34 6.27 6.19
#